data_c98e3322439150b0d50119cab455eb1a
#
_entry.id   c98e3322439150b0d50119cab455eb1a
#
_cell.length_a   1.000
_cell.length_b   1.000
_cell.length_c   1.000
_cell.angle_alpha   90.00
_cell.angle_beta   90.00
_cell.angle_gamma   90.00
#
_symmetry.space_group_name_H-M   'P 1'
#
loop_
_entity.id
_entity.type
_entity.pdbx_description
1 polymer ?
#
loop_
_entity_poly.entity_id
_entity_poly.type
_entity_poly.pdbx_seq_one_letter_code
_entity_poly.pdbx_strand_id
1 'polypeptide(L)'
;MQIASFNYLYRVKQLDQLKERLQPGEVYRRADLQEWSTSVDRHLQELVKDGTLQKLSGGLYYVPAQSTFGKVPAEEHALVEAFLKDKHFLLTSPSDYNSLGVGTTQLYNTRRVYNYKRHGEFKLGNRSFQFVRRPYVPNKLTSEFLLVDLVNNLGVSTPKSRTV
;
A
#
# COMPACT_ATOMS: atom_id res chain seq x y z
N MET A 1 -11.79 17.11 41.07
CA MET A 1 -12.54 16.09 40.31
C MET A 1 -13.05 16.54 38.93
N GLN A 2 -13.21 17.83 38.65
CA GLN A 2 -13.73 18.35 37.37
C GLN A 2 -12.72 18.34 36.19
N ILE A 3 -11.41 18.46 36.41
CA ILE A 3 -10.39 18.57 35.36
C ILE A 3 -10.19 17.26 34.59
N ALA A 4 -10.32 16.11 35.24
CA ALA A 4 -10.19 14.80 34.59
C ALA A 4 -11.37 14.50 33.63
N SER A 5 -12.57 14.93 33.99
CA SER A 5 -13.77 14.77 33.16
C SER A 5 -13.74 15.65 31.92
N PHE A 6 -13.26 16.89 32.02
CA PHE A 6 -13.12 17.80 30.88
C PHE A 6 -12.08 17.32 29.87
N ASN A 7 -10.95 16.82 30.34
CA ASN A 7 -9.92 16.24 29.49
C ASN A 7 -10.42 14.96 28.78
N TYR A 8 -11.23 14.15 29.44
CA TYR A 8 -11.83 12.96 28.84
C TYR A 8 -12.79 13.32 27.71
N LEU A 9 -13.71 14.24 27.95
CA LEU A 9 -14.68 14.72 26.94
C LEU A 9 -14.01 15.38 25.75
N TYR A 10 -12.97 16.18 25.97
CA TYR A 10 -12.20 16.79 24.90
C TYR A 10 -11.48 15.73 24.02
N ARG A 11 -10.95 14.67 24.64
CA ARG A 11 -10.29 13.56 23.97
C ARG A 11 -11.25 12.74 23.11
N VAL A 12 -12.41 12.42 23.63
CA VAL A 12 -13.47 11.69 22.88
C VAL A 12 -13.88 12.52 21.68
N LYS A 13 -14.12 13.80 21.84
CA LYS A 13 -14.47 14.71 20.74
C LYS A 13 -13.41 14.76 19.63
N GLN A 14 -12.13 14.75 19.96
CA GLN A 14 -11.05 14.74 18.95
C GLN A 14 -10.99 13.42 18.18
N LEU A 15 -11.20 12.29 18.84
CA LEU A 15 -11.25 10.98 18.20
C LEU A 15 -12.44 10.88 17.25
N ASP A 16 -13.61 11.37 17.67
CA ASP A 16 -14.81 11.37 16.84
C ASP A 16 -14.64 12.27 15.61
N GLN A 17 -14.07 13.46 15.77
CA GLN A 17 -13.73 14.33 14.66
C GLN A 17 -12.74 13.71 13.67
N LEU A 18 -11.79 12.91 14.16
CA LEU A 18 -10.89 12.15 13.29
C LEU A 18 -11.66 11.07 12.53
N LYS A 19 -12.55 10.33 13.20
CA LYS A 19 -13.40 9.29 12.56
C LYS A 19 -14.27 9.86 11.44
N GLU A 20 -14.88 11.02 11.65
CA GLU A 20 -15.75 11.68 10.67
C GLU A 20 -15.03 12.07 9.37
N ARG A 21 -13.71 12.28 9.44
CA ARG A 21 -12.88 12.63 8.26
C ARG A 21 -12.37 11.43 7.49
N LEU A 22 -12.39 10.25 8.10
CA LEU A 22 -11.92 9.03 7.47
C LEU A 22 -12.95 8.51 6.46
N GLN A 23 -12.51 8.30 5.22
CA GLN A 23 -13.35 7.79 4.15
C GLN A 23 -13.13 6.29 3.94
N PRO A 24 -14.19 5.47 3.91
CA PRO A 24 -14.06 4.05 3.59
C PRO A 24 -13.41 3.81 2.22
N GLY A 25 -12.46 2.89 2.17
CA GLY A 25 -11.71 2.57 0.95
C GLY A 25 -10.40 3.34 0.78
N GLU A 26 -10.18 4.39 1.58
CA GLU A 26 -9.01 5.26 1.46
C GLU A 26 -7.82 4.78 2.30
N VAL A 27 -6.62 5.11 1.80
CA VAL A 27 -5.34 4.84 2.46
C VAL A 27 -4.75 6.13 2.98
N TYR A 28 -4.42 6.16 4.25
CA TYR A 28 -3.88 7.33 4.95
C TYR A 28 -2.48 7.07 5.50
N ARG A 29 -1.63 8.06 5.45
CA ARG A 29 -0.35 8.05 6.15
C ARG A 29 -0.52 8.66 7.54
N ARG A 30 0.27 8.19 8.50
CA ARG A 30 0.33 8.79 9.84
C ARG A 30 0.55 10.31 9.79
N ALA A 31 1.41 10.76 8.86
CA ALA A 31 1.71 12.19 8.71
C ALA A 31 0.48 13.01 8.30
N ASP A 32 -0.37 12.48 7.41
CA ASP A 32 -1.60 13.15 6.99
C ASP A 32 -2.61 13.24 8.15
N LEU A 33 -2.72 12.16 8.93
CA LEU A 33 -3.62 12.10 10.09
C LEU A 33 -3.14 12.95 11.29
N GLN A 34 -1.84 13.24 11.35
CA GLN A 34 -1.28 14.11 12.38
C GLN A 34 -1.77 15.55 12.25
N GLU A 35 -2.13 15.99 11.05
CA GLU A 35 -2.73 17.32 10.83
C GLU A 35 -4.12 17.44 11.46
N TRP A 36 -4.80 16.31 11.67
CA TRP A 36 -6.17 16.25 12.20
C TRP A 36 -6.24 15.87 13.67
N SER A 37 -5.12 15.50 14.28
CA SER A 37 -5.10 15.03 15.66
C SER A 37 -3.78 15.33 16.35
N THR A 38 -3.85 16.01 17.49
CA THR A 38 -2.69 16.31 18.36
C THR A 38 -2.16 15.06 19.09
N SER A 39 -2.99 14.02 19.22
CA SER A 39 -2.66 12.73 19.88
C SER A 39 -2.74 11.57 18.89
N VAL A 40 -2.22 11.76 17.66
CA VAL A 40 -2.41 10.85 16.53
C VAL A 40 -2.06 9.40 16.85
N ASP A 41 -0.94 9.13 17.50
CA ASP A 41 -0.49 7.75 17.75
C ASP A 41 -1.45 6.98 18.65
N ARG A 42 -1.98 7.62 19.69
CA ARG A 42 -2.97 7.02 20.56
C ARG A 42 -4.29 6.79 19.81
N HIS A 43 -4.79 7.79 19.09
CA HIS A 43 -6.02 7.66 18.31
C HIS A 43 -5.89 6.58 17.25
N LEU A 44 -4.74 6.45 16.58
CA LEU A 44 -4.48 5.37 15.63
C LEU A 44 -4.51 3.98 16.28
N GLN A 45 -3.96 3.85 17.48
CA GLN A 45 -4.05 2.59 18.24
C GLN A 45 -5.50 2.23 18.60
N GLU A 46 -6.29 3.20 19.05
CA GLU A 46 -7.71 3.01 19.35
C GLU A 46 -8.51 2.63 18.10
N LEU A 47 -8.29 3.33 16.97
CA LEU A 47 -8.98 3.07 15.70
C LEU A 47 -8.59 1.73 15.06
N VAL A 48 -7.37 1.28 15.27
CA VAL A 48 -6.95 -0.07 14.83
C VAL A 48 -7.57 -1.13 15.72
N LYS A 49 -7.66 -0.88 17.04
CA LYS A 49 -8.24 -1.81 18.00
C LYS A 49 -9.73 -1.99 17.79
N ASP A 50 -10.46 -0.93 17.48
CA ASP A 50 -11.91 -0.98 17.22
C ASP A 50 -12.26 -1.39 15.78
N GLY A 51 -11.26 -1.59 14.92
CA GLY A 51 -11.41 -2.04 13.54
C GLY A 51 -11.80 -0.97 12.53
N THR A 52 -11.87 0.30 12.93
CA THR A 52 -12.09 1.44 12.03
C THR A 52 -10.92 1.60 11.05
N LEU A 53 -9.71 1.35 11.52
CA LEU A 53 -8.49 1.36 10.70
C LEU A 53 -7.82 -0.01 10.68
N GLN A 54 -7.24 -0.35 9.56
CA GLN A 54 -6.31 -1.46 9.41
C GLN A 54 -4.91 -0.93 9.19
N LYS A 55 -3.94 -1.33 10.02
CA LYS A 55 -2.55 -1.00 9.81
C LYS A 55 -1.98 -1.88 8.69
N LEU A 56 -1.43 -1.25 7.65
CA LEU A 56 -0.88 -1.95 6.48
C LEU A 56 0.65 -2.07 6.53
N SER A 57 1.31 -1.05 7.06
CA SER A 57 2.77 -0.97 7.19
C SER A 57 3.13 0.08 8.23
N GLY A 58 4.41 0.34 8.47
CA GLY A 58 4.85 1.43 9.33
C GLY A 58 4.33 2.78 8.84
N GLY A 59 3.41 3.38 9.60
CA GLY A 59 2.81 4.68 9.29
C GLY A 59 1.82 4.70 8.12
N LEU A 60 1.32 3.54 7.67
CA LEU A 60 0.33 3.41 6.60
C LEU A 60 -0.91 2.68 7.12
N TYR A 61 -2.08 3.29 6.94
CA TYR A 61 -3.36 2.83 7.45
C TYR A 61 -4.43 2.84 6.37
N TYR A 62 -5.38 1.94 6.47
CA TYR A 62 -6.49 1.77 5.54
C TYR A 62 -7.82 1.78 6.29
N VAL A 63 -8.81 2.47 5.76
CA VAL A 63 -10.19 2.42 6.24
C VAL A 63 -10.93 1.33 5.46
N PRO A 64 -11.25 0.16 6.08
CA PRO A 64 -11.90 -0.91 5.36
C PRO A 64 -13.27 -0.49 4.81
N ALA A 65 -13.45 -0.61 3.49
CA ALA A 65 -14.75 -0.51 2.88
C ALA A 65 -15.52 -1.82 3.04
N GLN A 66 -16.83 -1.74 3.15
CA GLN A 66 -17.73 -2.90 3.23
C GLN A 66 -18.40 -3.10 1.88
N SER A 67 -18.50 -4.35 1.46
CA SER A 67 -19.31 -4.78 0.32
C SER A 67 -20.24 -5.90 0.74
N THR A 68 -21.16 -6.31 -0.12
CA THR A 68 -22.03 -7.46 0.07
C THR A 68 -21.28 -8.76 0.32
N PHE A 69 -20.01 -8.83 -0.14
CA PHE A 69 -19.14 -10.01 0.01
C PHE A 69 -18.11 -9.87 1.16
N GLY A 70 -18.23 -8.82 1.99
CA GLY A 70 -17.35 -8.56 3.12
C GLY A 70 -16.43 -7.36 2.94
N LYS A 71 -15.33 -7.34 3.71
CA LYS A 71 -14.35 -6.23 3.67
C LYS A 71 -13.60 -6.20 2.35
N VAL A 72 -13.65 -5.05 1.68
CA VAL A 72 -12.88 -4.82 0.44
C VAL A 72 -11.43 -4.52 0.82
N PRO A 73 -10.45 -5.18 0.20
CA PRO A 73 -9.04 -4.85 0.41
C PRO A 73 -8.70 -3.50 -0.24
N ALA A 74 -7.69 -2.81 0.31
CA ALA A 74 -7.19 -1.57 -0.26
C ALA A 74 -6.78 -1.74 -1.73
N GLU A 75 -7.05 -0.73 -2.54
CA GLU A 75 -6.67 -0.69 -3.96
C GLU A 75 -5.14 -0.61 -4.09
N GLU A 76 -4.55 -1.38 -5.02
CA GLU A 76 -3.10 -1.54 -5.11
C GLU A 76 -2.39 -0.25 -5.51
N HIS A 77 -2.99 0.52 -6.41
CA HIS A 77 -2.41 1.79 -6.85
C HIS A 77 -2.39 2.80 -5.70
N ALA A 78 -3.48 2.92 -4.94
CA ALA A 78 -3.57 3.79 -3.77
C ALA A 78 -2.57 3.39 -2.67
N LEU A 79 -2.36 2.09 -2.45
CA LEU A 79 -1.34 1.58 -1.53
C LEU A 79 0.07 2.02 -1.91
N VAL A 80 0.43 1.84 -3.17
CA VAL A 80 1.75 2.16 -3.70
C VAL A 80 1.97 3.67 -3.72
N GLU A 81 0.98 4.45 -4.15
CA GLU A 81 1.01 5.92 -4.14
C GLU A 81 1.26 6.45 -2.72
N ALA A 82 0.48 6.00 -1.74
CA ALA A 82 0.64 6.42 -0.36
C ALA A 82 2.00 6.00 0.23
N PHE A 83 2.51 4.81 -0.12
CA PHE A 83 3.81 4.32 0.35
C PHE A 83 4.99 5.07 -0.27
N LEU A 84 4.95 5.36 -1.57
CA LEU A 84 5.99 6.11 -2.28
C LEU A 84 5.94 7.62 -2.00
N LYS A 85 4.79 8.14 -1.61
CA LYS A 85 4.49 9.59 -1.58
C LYS A 85 4.75 10.21 -2.96
N ASP A 86 4.29 9.52 -4.00
CA ASP A 86 4.53 9.88 -5.39
C ASP A 86 3.51 9.20 -6.29
N LYS A 87 3.03 9.93 -7.29
CA LYS A 87 2.12 9.43 -8.33
C LYS A 87 2.87 8.87 -9.54
N HIS A 88 4.17 9.16 -9.66
CA HIS A 88 5.00 8.73 -10.78
C HIS A 88 5.60 7.35 -10.51
N PHE A 89 4.83 6.33 -10.79
CA PHE A 89 5.27 4.93 -10.76
C PHE A 89 4.49 4.11 -11.78
N LEU A 90 5.03 2.98 -12.15
CA LEU A 90 4.38 1.99 -12.99
C LEU A 90 4.21 0.70 -12.21
N LEU A 91 2.98 0.29 -11.99
CA LEU A 91 2.63 -0.97 -11.35
C LEU A 91 2.38 -2.02 -12.42
N THR A 92 3.06 -3.17 -12.34
CA THR A 92 2.81 -4.33 -13.18
C THR A 92 2.25 -5.47 -12.34
N SER A 93 1.26 -6.15 -12.88
CA SER A 93 0.62 -7.31 -12.28
C SER A 93 0.84 -8.57 -13.14
N PRO A 94 0.65 -9.77 -12.60
CA PRO A 94 0.71 -11.00 -13.40
C PRO A 94 -0.24 -11.02 -14.59
N SER A 95 -1.42 -10.39 -14.47
CA SER A 95 -2.41 -10.32 -15.54
C SER A 95 -1.95 -9.47 -16.73
N ASP A 96 -1.07 -8.50 -16.52
CA ASP A 96 -0.55 -7.67 -17.61
C ASP A 96 0.32 -8.50 -18.58
N TYR A 97 1.09 -9.46 -18.05
CA TYR A 97 1.90 -10.37 -18.88
C TYR A 97 1.07 -11.42 -19.57
N ASN A 98 -0.08 -11.80 -19.00
CA ASN A 98 -1.00 -12.75 -19.66
C ASN A 98 -1.56 -12.18 -20.96
N SER A 99 -1.72 -10.87 -21.06
CA SER A 99 -2.19 -10.19 -22.26
C SER A 99 -1.23 -10.34 -23.44
N LEU A 100 0.04 -10.68 -23.19
CA LEU A 100 1.04 -10.94 -24.21
C LEU A 100 0.98 -12.37 -24.78
N GLY A 101 0.06 -13.22 -24.29
CA GLY A 101 -0.04 -14.62 -24.70
C GLY A 101 1.11 -15.51 -24.19
N VAL A 102 1.96 -14.97 -23.32
CA VAL A 102 3.04 -15.72 -22.69
C VAL A 102 2.45 -16.43 -21.48
N GLY A 103 2.30 -17.74 -21.55
CA GLY A 103 1.74 -18.56 -20.47
C GLY A 103 2.44 -18.27 -19.14
N THR A 104 1.65 -18.04 -18.10
CA THR A 104 2.14 -17.73 -16.76
C THR A 104 2.82 -18.94 -16.13
N THR A 105 4.12 -18.94 -16.15
CA THR A 105 4.88 -19.68 -15.17
C THR A 105 4.91 -18.89 -13.86
N GLN A 106 5.09 -19.57 -12.73
CA GLN A 106 5.11 -18.98 -11.36
C GLN A 106 6.05 -17.78 -11.17
N LEU A 107 6.88 -17.47 -12.16
CA LEU A 107 7.84 -16.37 -12.18
C LEU A 107 7.21 -14.98 -12.11
N TYR A 108 5.92 -14.84 -12.44
CA TYR A 108 5.25 -13.54 -12.60
C TYR A 108 4.17 -13.26 -11.55
N ASN A 109 4.14 -14.02 -10.45
CA ASN A 109 3.20 -13.77 -9.35
C ASN A 109 3.53 -12.56 -8.49
N THR A 110 4.66 -11.92 -8.75
CA THR A 110 5.12 -10.77 -7.97
C THR A 110 4.68 -9.47 -8.63
N ARG A 111 3.98 -8.64 -7.87
CA ARG A 111 3.65 -7.27 -8.27
C ARG A 111 4.91 -6.44 -8.26
N ARG A 112 5.29 -5.85 -9.39
CA ARG A 112 6.45 -4.97 -9.51
C ARG A 112 6.02 -3.52 -9.60
N VAL A 113 6.79 -2.66 -8.93
CA VAL A 113 6.57 -1.21 -8.89
C VAL A 113 7.84 -0.52 -9.37
N TYR A 114 7.83 -0.06 -10.61
CA TYR A 114 8.92 0.76 -11.16
C TYR A 114 8.73 2.20 -10.68
N ASN A 115 9.76 2.76 -10.08
CA ASN A 115 9.70 4.07 -9.44
C ASN A 115 11.10 4.72 -9.34
N TYR A 116 11.14 6.00 -8.94
CA TYR A 116 12.39 6.76 -8.81
C TYR A 116 13.00 6.71 -7.40
N LYS A 117 12.25 6.25 -6.38
CA LYS A 117 12.59 6.47 -4.96
C LYS A 117 13.08 5.23 -4.24
N ARG A 118 12.41 4.09 -4.42
CA ARG A 118 12.62 2.89 -3.59
C ARG A 118 13.03 1.68 -4.41
N HIS A 119 13.86 0.85 -3.79
CA HIS A 119 14.28 -0.44 -4.31
C HIS A 119 14.17 -1.50 -3.20
N GLY A 120 13.74 -2.70 -3.54
CA GLY A 120 13.61 -3.82 -2.61
C GLY A 120 12.19 -4.37 -2.50
N GLU A 121 12.01 -5.36 -1.67
CA GLU A 121 10.73 -6.01 -1.43
C GLU A 121 10.07 -5.43 -0.17
N PHE A 122 8.79 -5.05 -0.28
CA PHE A 122 8.01 -4.49 0.80
C PHE A 122 6.64 -5.14 0.88
N LYS A 123 6.21 -5.43 2.10
CA LYS A 123 4.88 -5.95 2.39
C LYS A 123 3.97 -4.80 2.82
N LEU A 124 2.88 -4.60 2.09
CA LEU A 124 1.85 -3.61 2.37
C LEU A 124 0.53 -4.34 2.66
N GLY A 125 0.14 -4.41 3.91
CA GLY A 125 -0.94 -5.27 4.36
C GLY A 125 -0.61 -6.75 4.16
N ASN A 126 -1.45 -7.45 3.40
CA ASN A 126 -1.28 -8.86 3.06
C ASN A 126 -0.62 -9.11 1.68
N ARG A 127 -0.20 -8.04 0.98
CA ARG A 127 0.40 -8.11 -0.35
C ARG A 127 1.88 -7.75 -0.33
N SER A 128 2.68 -8.49 -1.11
CA SER A 128 4.10 -8.19 -1.32
C SER A 128 4.31 -7.51 -2.66
N PHE A 129 5.14 -6.47 -2.65
CA PHE A 129 5.50 -5.69 -3.82
C PHE A 129 7.01 -5.64 -3.96
N GLN A 130 7.50 -5.83 -5.17
CA GLN A 130 8.90 -5.63 -5.53
C GLN A 130 9.07 -4.23 -6.13
N PHE A 131 9.66 -3.32 -5.38
CA PHE A 131 9.98 -1.98 -5.85
C PHE A 131 11.30 -2.00 -6.61
N VAL A 132 11.28 -1.48 -7.81
CA VAL A 132 12.46 -1.41 -8.69
C VAL A 132 12.72 0.05 -9.02
N ARG A 133 13.82 0.59 -8.48
CA ARG A 133 14.23 1.97 -8.79
C ARG A 133 14.82 2.01 -10.19
N ARG A 134 14.31 2.91 -11.04
CA ARG A 134 14.77 3.14 -12.41
C ARG A 134 14.99 4.64 -12.65
N PRO A 135 15.94 5.01 -13.49
CA PRO A 135 16.14 6.42 -13.88
C PRO A 135 15.06 6.94 -14.81
N TYR A 136 14.34 6.05 -15.46
CA TYR A 136 13.19 6.35 -16.30
C TYR A 136 12.07 5.37 -16.03
N VAL A 137 10.86 5.91 -15.83
CA VAL A 137 9.62 5.16 -15.62
C VAL A 137 8.59 5.67 -16.63
N PRO A 138 8.07 4.81 -17.52
CA PRO A 138 7.03 5.21 -18.47
C PRO A 138 5.76 5.64 -17.76
N ASN A 139 5.03 6.58 -18.33
CA ASN A 139 3.75 7.03 -17.79
C ASN A 139 2.61 6.02 -17.99
N LYS A 140 2.77 5.08 -18.93
CA LYS A 140 1.79 4.05 -19.25
C LYS A 140 2.46 2.71 -19.45
N LEU A 141 1.75 1.66 -19.07
CA LEU A 141 2.14 0.30 -19.36
C LEU A 141 1.86 0.00 -20.84
N THR A 142 2.92 -0.35 -21.58
CA THR A 142 2.81 -0.74 -23.00
C THR A 142 3.26 -2.18 -23.19
N SER A 143 2.81 -2.82 -24.28
CA SER A 143 3.21 -4.19 -24.62
C SER A 143 4.71 -4.29 -24.84
N GLU A 144 5.33 -3.27 -25.43
CA GLU A 144 6.77 -3.20 -25.66
C GLU A 144 7.54 -3.16 -24.34
N PHE A 145 7.06 -2.35 -23.38
CA PHE A 145 7.68 -2.30 -22.05
C PHE A 145 7.60 -3.67 -21.37
N LEU A 146 6.43 -4.31 -21.40
CA LEU A 146 6.22 -5.63 -20.81
C LEU A 146 7.12 -6.69 -21.45
N LEU A 147 7.29 -6.67 -22.77
CA LEU A 147 8.20 -7.60 -23.49
C LEU A 147 9.64 -7.40 -23.07
N VAL A 148 10.12 -6.16 -23.03
CA VAL A 148 11.49 -5.84 -22.59
C VAL A 148 11.69 -6.23 -21.13
N ASP A 149 10.72 -5.94 -20.28
CA ASP A 149 10.77 -6.32 -18.87
C ASP A 149 10.79 -7.83 -18.68
N LEU A 150 9.98 -8.56 -19.44
CA LEU A 150 9.95 -10.01 -19.47
C LEU A 150 11.34 -10.58 -19.79
N VAL A 151 11.95 -10.14 -20.90
CA VAL A 151 13.28 -10.60 -21.34
C VAL A 151 14.35 -10.31 -20.29
N ASN A 152 14.35 -9.10 -19.70
CA ASN A 152 15.33 -8.71 -18.69
C ASN A 152 15.18 -9.52 -17.38
N ASN A 153 14.01 -10.05 -17.11
CA ASN A 153 13.73 -10.78 -15.86
C ASN A 153 13.77 -12.32 -16.02
N LEU A 154 13.75 -12.83 -17.24
CA LEU A 154 13.93 -14.27 -17.50
C LEU A 154 15.31 -14.77 -17.04
N GLY A 155 16.34 -13.92 -17.08
CA GLY A 155 17.69 -14.26 -16.64
C GLY A 155 17.95 -14.18 -15.13
N VAL A 156 17.06 -13.54 -14.37
CA VAL A 156 17.23 -13.30 -12.91
C VAL A 156 16.61 -14.41 -12.05
N SER A 157 15.84 -15.31 -12.65
CA SER A 157 15.03 -16.31 -11.96
C SER A 157 15.70 -17.67 -11.82
N THR A 158 17.00 -17.82 -12.07
CA THR A 158 17.72 -19.02 -11.66
C THR A 158 17.94 -18.99 -10.15
N PRO A 159 17.33 -19.90 -9.38
CA PRO A 159 17.67 -20.04 -7.98
C PRO A 159 19.15 -20.41 -7.90
N LYS A 160 19.93 -19.62 -7.16
CA LYS A 160 21.28 -20.05 -6.78
C LYS A 160 21.13 -21.37 -6.04
N SER A 161 21.46 -22.46 -6.72
CA SER A 161 21.62 -23.76 -6.07
C SER A 161 22.63 -23.57 -4.94
N ARG A 162 22.17 -23.70 -3.70
CA ARG A 162 23.09 -23.89 -2.58
C ARG A 162 23.79 -25.21 -2.84
N THR A 163 25.02 -25.11 -3.26
CA THR A 163 25.96 -26.25 -3.21
C THR A 163 26.22 -26.52 -1.74
N VAL A 164 25.91 -27.72 -1.32
CA VAL A 164 26.20 -28.29 0.00
C VAL A 164 27.70 -28.44 0.17
#